data_94ce19d636b140c5d8cb34d06647fc3e
#
_entry.id   94ce19d636b140c5d8cb34d06647fc3e
#
_cell.length_a   1.000
_cell.length_b   1.000
_cell.length_c   1.000
_cell.angle_alpha   90.00
_cell.angle_beta   90.00
_cell.angle_gamma   90.00
#
_symmetry.space_group_name_H-M   'P 1'
#
loop_
_entity.id
_entity.type
_entity.pdbx_description
1 polymer ?
#
loop_
_entity_poly.entity_id
_entity_poly.type
_entity_poly.pdbx_seq_one_letter_code
_entity_poly.pdbx_strand_id
1 'polypeptide(L)'
;TRAHFVRAVMESVSCMLRANLEYLSLEATEIRAMGGGASSPLWCQMKADMTGKRLVTLKNKETACLGSAILAAVGVGRFASVEEAASQIALDKVYESQGVDYSECYERYLAYDKILNI
;
A
#
# COMPACT_ATOMS: atom_id res chain seq x y z
N THR A 1 -25.76 2.74 -6.70
CA THR A 1 -25.43 1.84 -7.81
C THR A 1 -24.37 0.83 -7.41
N ARG A 2 -24.19 -0.24 -8.20
CA ARG A 2 -23.14 -1.23 -7.99
C ARG A 2 -21.76 -0.57 -7.96
N ALA A 3 -21.51 0.42 -8.82
CA ALA A 3 -20.24 1.14 -8.86
C ALA A 3 -19.98 1.91 -7.56
N HIS A 4 -20.99 2.55 -6.98
CA HIS A 4 -20.87 3.25 -5.69
C HIS A 4 -20.55 2.27 -4.55
N PHE A 5 -21.15 1.08 -4.57
CA PHE A 5 -20.86 0.06 -3.57
C PHE A 5 -19.40 -0.42 -3.65
N VAL A 6 -18.93 -0.75 -4.85
CA VAL A 6 -17.53 -1.16 -5.06
C VAL A 6 -16.57 -0.05 -4.63
N ARG A 7 -16.88 1.20 -4.99
CA ARG A 7 -16.06 2.33 -4.58
C ARG A 7 -16.00 2.49 -3.06
N ALA A 8 -17.14 2.37 -2.38
CA ALA A 8 -17.19 2.43 -0.92
C ALA A 8 -16.30 1.37 -0.24
N VAL A 9 -16.27 0.14 -0.79
CA VAL A 9 -15.37 -0.92 -0.32
C VAL A 9 -13.90 -0.52 -0.52
N MET A 10 -13.55 0.02 -1.69
CA MET A 10 -12.18 0.47 -1.97
C MET A 10 -11.77 1.61 -1.05
N GLU A 11 -12.65 2.56 -0.79
CA GLU A 11 -12.43 3.67 0.14
C GLU A 11 -12.24 3.18 1.58
N SER A 12 -13.07 2.25 2.05
CA SER A 12 -12.96 1.71 3.41
C SER A 12 -11.62 1.01 3.65
N VAL A 13 -11.14 0.23 2.70
CA VAL A 13 -9.81 -0.41 2.79
C VAL A 13 -8.68 0.63 2.76
N SER A 14 -8.85 1.70 2.00
CA SER A 14 -7.88 2.80 1.96
C SER A 14 -7.87 3.61 3.28
N CYS A 15 -9.04 3.81 3.90
CA CYS A 15 -9.15 4.38 5.25
C CYS A 15 -8.47 3.49 6.31
N MET A 16 -8.69 2.19 6.23
CA MET A 16 -8.04 1.22 7.14
C MET A 16 -6.52 1.26 7.01
N LEU A 17 -6.00 1.37 5.79
CA LEU A 17 -4.55 1.54 5.56
C LEU A 17 -4.04 2.80 6.25
N ARG A 18 -4.72 3.93 6.09
CA ARG A 18 -4.36 5.19 6.75
C ARG A 18 -4.40 5.05 8.27
N ALA A 19 -5.48 4.49 8.83
CA ALA A 19 -5.63 4.27 10.27
C ALA A 19 -4.50 3.39 10.84
N ASN A 20 -4.11 2.32 10.12
CA ASN A 20 -3.00 1.46 10.53
C ASN A 20 -1.66 2.20 10.52
N LEU A 21 -1.38 3.03 9.53
CA LEU A 21 -0.16 3.83 9.48
C LEU A 21 -0.10 4.83 10.64
N GLU A 22 -1.21 5.48 10.96
CA GLU A 22 -1.32 6.41 12.09
C GLU A 22 -1.17 5.68 13.42
N TYR A 23 -1.86 4.54 13.60
CA TYR A 23 -1.79 3.72 14.82
C TYR A 23 -0.36 3.23 15.11
N LEU A 24 0.35 2.79 14.09
CA LEU A 24 1.73 2.31 14.21
C LEU A 24 2.75 3.45 14.29
N SER A 25 2.31 4.70 14.19
CA SER A 25 3.17 5.89 14.15
C SER A 25 4.29 5.78 13.12
N LEU A 26 3.98 5.18 11.97
CA LEU A 26 4.95 4.96 10.90
C LEU A 26 5.18 6.23 10.08
N GLU A 27 6.34 6.82 10.21
CA GLU A 27 6.78 7.94 9.38
C GLU A 27 7.34 7.48 8.01
N ALA A 28 6.63 6.56 7.37
CA ALA A 28 7.00 6.11 6.04
C ALA A 28 6.70 7.21 5.01
N THR A 29 7.63 7.42 4.09
CA THR A 29 7.46 8.34 2.95
C THR A 29 6.91 7.63 1.71
N GLU A 30 7.08 6.31 1.64
CA GLU A 30 6.70 5.47 0.50
C GLU A 30 5.98 4.21 0.98
N ILE A 31 4.93 3.84 0.27
CA ILE A 31 4.19 2.59 0.43
C ILE A 31 4.47 1.71 -0.78
N ARG A 32 4.99 0.51 -0.55
CA ARG A 32 5.15 -0.50 -1.60
C ARG A 32 3.93 -1.41 -1.63
N ALA A 33 3.13 -1.31 -2.69
CA ALA A 33 1.93 -2.10 -2.88
C ALA A 33 2.21 -3.36 -3.70
N MET A 34 1.66 -4.48 -3.25
CA MET A 34 1.78 -5.77 -3.91
C MET A 34 0.46 -6.53 -3.84
N GLY A 35 0.36 -7.63 -4.59
CA GLY A 35 -0.84 -8.44 -4.65
C GLY A 35 -1.91 -7.84 -5.58
N GLY A 36 -3.11 -8.42 -5.55
CA GLY A 36 -4.21 -8.09 -6.47
C GLY A 36 -4.64 -6.62 -6.44
N GLY A 37 -4.67 -6.01 -5.27
CA GLY A 37 -5.01 -4.59 -5.11
C GLY A 37 -4.02 -3.62 -5.76
N ALA A 38 -2.77 -4.04 -5.96
CA ALA A 38 -1.75 -3.26 -6.66
C ALA A 38 -1.93 -3.25 -8.19
N SER A 39 -2.78 -4.12 -8.72
CA SER A 39 -3.08 -4.18 -10.15
C SER A 39 -4.12 -3.15 -10.61
N SER A 40 -4.80 -2.48 -9.68
CA SER A 40 -5.79 -1.44 -9.98
C SER A 40 -5.17 -0.04 -9.86
N PRO A 41 -4.96 0.68 -10.98
CA PRO A 41 -4.43 2.04 -10.94
C PRO A 41 -5.32 2.99 -10.12
N LEU A 42 -6.65 2.86 -10.26
CA LEU A 42 -7.61 3.66 -9.49
C LEU A 42 -7.43 3.46 -7.98
N TRP A 43 -7.30 2.21 -7.55
CA TRP A 43 -7.16 1.91 -6.12
C TRP A 43 -5.79 2.31 -5.56
N CYS A 44 -4.73 2.17 -6.36
CA CYS A 44 -3.40 2.67 -5.99
C CYS A 44 -3.40 4.19 -5.80
N GLN A 45 -4.01 4.93 -6.74
CA GLN A 45 -4.14 6.39 -6.64
C GLN A 45 -4.96 6.80 -5.41
N MET A 46 -6.09 6.12 -5.18
CA MET A 46 -6.93 6.37 -4.00
C MET A 46 -6.16 6.17 -2.68
N LYS A 47 -5.35 5.13 -2.59
CA LYS A 47 -4.50 4.88 -1.41
C LYS A 47 -3.43 5.97 -1.23
N ALA A 48 -2.81 6.42 -2.32
CA ALA A 48 -1.85 7.53 -2.29
C ALA A 48 -2.51 8.82 -1.80
N ASP A 49 -3.69 9.14 -2.32
CA ASP A 49 -4.45 10.33 -1.92
C ASP A 49 -4.95 10.24 -0.47
N MET A 50 -5.48 9.08 -0.06
CA MET A 50 -5.99 8.85 1.29
C MET A 50 -4.88 8.98 2.36
N THR A 51 -3.68 8.50 2.07
CA THR A 51 -2.56 8.47 3.02
C THR A 51 -1.66 9.69 2.92
N GLY A 52 -1.75 10.45 1.82
CA GLY A 52 -0.83 11.54 1.50
C GLY A 52 0.59 11.07 1.22
N LYS A 53 0.78 9.78 0.96
CA LYS A 53 2.09 9.16 0.77
C LYS A 53 2.26 8.66 -0.67
N ARG A 54 3.50 8.69 -1.13
CA ARG A 54 3.87 8.06 -2.40
C ARG A 54 3.61 6.56 -2.33
N LEU A 55 2.94 6.01 -3.35
CA LEU A 55 2.69 4.58 -3.49
C LEU A 55 3.36 4.06 -4.76
N VAL A 56 4.09 2.96 -4.64
CA VAL A 56 4.78 2.32 -5.77
C VAL A 56 4.36 0.87 -5.91
N THR A 57 4.31 0.40 -7.14
CA THR A 57 4.11 -1.02 -7.44
C THR A 57 5.39 -1.65 -7.97
N LEU A 58 5.49 -2.97 -7.90
CA LEU A 58 6.67 -3.71 -8.30
C LEU A 58 6.46 -4.38 -9.66
N LYS A 59 7.52 -4.45 -10.48
CA LYS A 59 7.47 -5.18 -11.76
C LYS A 59 7.23 -6.67 -11.55
N ASN A 60 7.88 -7.26 -10.54
CA ASN A 60 7.64 -8.64 -10.19
C ASN A 60 6.33 -8.76 -9.39
N LYS A 61 5.36 -9.51 -9.92
CA LYS A 61 4.06 -9.74 -9.27
C LYS A 61 4.11 -10.88 -8.25
N GLU A 62 5.08 -11.78 -8.38
CA GLU A 62 5.30 -12.93 -7.49
C GLU A 62 6.19 -12.55 -6.31
N THR A 63 5.67 -11.70 -5.44
CA THR A 63 6.46 -11.09 -4.35
C THR A 63 6.94 -12.08 -3.30
N ALA A 64 6.20 -13.17 -3.05
CA ALA A 64 6.65 -14.23 -2.16
C ALA A 64 7.87 -14.98 -2.73
N CYS A 65 7.84 -15.29 -4.02
CA CYS A 65 8.98 -15.91 -4.73
C CYS A 65 10.17 -14.95 -4.77
N LEU A 66 9.92 -13.67 -4.98
CA LEU A 66 10.96 -12.64 -4.96
C LEU A 66 11.66 -12.55 -3.60
N GLY A 67 10.88 -12.55 -2.52
CA GLY A 67 11.43 -12.56 -1.16
C GLY A 67 12.30 -13.80 -0.88
N SER A 68 11.82 -14.97 -1.26
CA SER A 68 12.57 -16.23 -1.13
C SER A 68 13.86 -16.21 -1.95
N ALA A 69 13.81 -15.69 -3.18
CA ALA A 69 14.99 -15.55 -4.04
C ALA A 69 16.03 -14.59 -3.44
N ILE A 70 15.60 -13.49 -2.84
CA ILE A 70 16.48 -12.55 -2.13
C ILE A 70 17.21 -13.26 -0.99
N LEU A 71 16.48 -13.98 -0.13
CA LEU A 71 17.07 -14.70 0.98
C LEU A 71 18.07 -15.77 0.50
N ALA A 72 17.73 -16.52 -0.55
CA ALA A 72 18.62 -17.51 -1.14
C ALA A 72 19.88 -16.85 -1.73
N ALA A 73 19.74 -15.73 -2.43
CA ALA A 73 20.86 -15.02 -3.02
C ALA A 73 21.85 -14.47 -1.98
N VAL A 74 21.34 -14.00 -0.85
CA VAL A 74 22.17 -13.62 0.31
C VAL A 74 22.84 -14.86 0.92
N GLY A 75 22.10 -15.94 1.09
CA GLY A 75 22.62 -17.19 1.68
C GLY A 75 23.76 -17.81 0.88
N VAL A 76 23.77 -17.68 -0.44
CA VAL A 76 24.89 -18.16 -1.30
C VAL A 76 25.96 -17.09 -1.57
N GLY A 77 25.88 -15.93 -0.90
CA GLY A 77 26.87 -14.86 -1.01
C GLY A 77 26.81 -14.04 -2.30
N ARG A 78 25.70 -14.08 -3.06
CA ARG A 78 25.51 -13.24 -4.25
C ARG A 78 25.35 -11.77 -3.89
N PHE A 79 24.75 -11.48 -2.73
CA PHE A 79 24.64 -10.17 -2.11
C PHE A 79 25.13 -10.24 -0.66
N ALA A 80 25.69 -9.15 -0.18
CA ALA A 80 26.22 -9.08 1.18
C ALA A 80 25.11 -8.96 2.24
N SER A 81 23.95 -8.39 1.87
CA SER A 81 22.81 -8.21 2.78
C SER A 81 21.47 -8.26 2.04
N VAL A 82 20.40 -8.41 2.81
CA VAL A 82 19.02 -8.34 2.30
C VAL A 82 18.73 -6.95 1.74
N GLU A 83 19.22 -5.90 2.37
CA GLU A 83 19.06 -4.51 1.94
C GLU A 83 19.69 -4.27 0.57
N GLU A 84 20.90 -4.79 0.37
CA GLU A 84 21.58 -4.71 -0.93
C GLU A 84 20.78 -5.44 -2.02
N ALA A 85 20.33 -6.66 -1.75
CA ALA A 85 19.53 -7.42 -2.69
C ALA A 85 18.18 -6.74 -2.97
N ALA A 86 17.52 -6.21 -1.95
CA ALA A 86 16.25 -5.50 -2.07
C ALA A 86 16.38 -4.21 -2.85
N SER A 87 17.52 -3.54 -2.85
CA SER A 87 17.78 -2.35 -3.65
C SER A 87 17.69 -2.59 -5.16
N GLN A 88 17.84 -3.86 -5.59
CA GLN A 88 17.73 -4.26 -7.00
C GLN A 88 16.30 -4.52 -7.46
N ILE A 89 15.30 -4.41 -6.57
CA ILE A 89 13.90 -4.62 -6.92
C ILE A 89 13.44 -3.51 -7.86
N ALA A 90 12.99 -3.90 -9.06
CA ALA A 90 12.52 -2.96 -10.06
C ALA A 90 11.09 -2.48 -9.72
N LEU A 91 10.92 -1.17 -9.66
CA LEU A 91 9.62 -0.51 -9.55
C LEU A 91 8.90 -0.51 -10.90
N ASP A 92 7.57 -0.58 -10.87
CA ASP A 92 6.72 -0.53 -12.06
C ASP A 92 6.08 0.86 -12.21
N LYS A 93 5.17 1.18 -11.31
CA LYS A 93 4.41 2.44 -11.34
C LYS A 93 4.57 3.20 -10.03
N VAL A 94 4.48 4.51 -10.15
CA VAL A 94 4.52 5.44 -9.02
C VAL A 94 3.25 6.25 -9.01
N TYR A 95 2.61 6.35 -7.85
CA TYR A 95 1.41 7.15 -7.62
C TYR A 95 1.72 8.18 -6.54
N GLU A 96 1.84 9.43 -6.95
CA GLU A 96 1.94 10.56 -6.03
C GLU A 96 0.54 11.00 -5.60
N SER A 97 0.40 11.50 -4.38
CA SER A 97 -0.87 12.09 -3.94
C SER A 97 -1.20 13.29 -4.83
N GLN A 98 -2.44 13.31 -5.32
CA GLN A 98 -2.98 14.41 -6.12
C GLN A 98 -3.74 15.44 -5.26
N GLY A 99 -3.71 15.27 -3.94
CA GLY A 99 -4.36 16.18 -2.99
C GLY A 99 -5.87 16.07 -2.95
N VAL A 100 -6.44 14.94 -3.38
CA VAL A 100 -7.89 14.69 -3.23
C VAL A 100 -8.21 14.64 -1.74
N ASP A 101 -9.18 15.45 -1.32
CA ASP A 101 -9.59 15.53 0.07
C ASP A 101 -10.51 14.36 0.46
N TYR A 102 -9.99 13.47 1.27
CA TYR A 102 -10.72 12.34 1.86
C TYR A 102 -11.04 12.53 3.35
N SER A 103 -10.90 13.74 3.89
CA SER A 103 -11.06 14.00 5.33
C SER A 103 -12.44 13.57 5.84
N GLU A 104 -13.51 13.98 5.17
CA GLU A 104 -14.88 13.61 5.57
C GLU A 104 -15.10 12.09 5.50
N CYS A 105 -14.60 11.45 4.44
CA CYS A 105 -14.68 10.00 4.29
C CYS A 105 -13.95 9.27 5.44
N TYR A 106 -12.77 9.74 5.77
CA TYR A 106 -11.95 9.16 6.83
C TYR A 106 -12.54 9.37 8.24
N GLU A 107 -13.03 10.57 8.54
CA GLU A 107 -13.73 10.85 9.80
C GLU A 107 -14.96 9.96 9.99
N ARG A 108 -15.73 9.78 8.93
CA ARG A 108 -16.88 8.87 8.92
C ARG A 108 -16.46 7.42 9.16
N TYR A 109 -15.39 6.97 8.51
CA TYR A 109 -14.80 5.64 8.74
C TYR A 109 -14.43 5.45 10.22
N LEU A 110 -13.70 6.38 10.82
CA LEU A 110 -13.29 6.31 12.22
C LEU A 110 -14.48 6.31 13.19
N ALA A 111 -15.55 7.05 12.88
CA ALA A 111 -16.76 7.06 13.68
C ALA A 111 -17.45 5.68 13.69
N TYR A 112 -17.55 5.03 12.54
CA TYR A 112 -18.13 3.68 12.43
C TYR A 112 -17.21 2.61 13.02
N ASP A 113 -15.91 2.72 12.85
CA ASP A 113 -14.94 1.79 13.42
C ASP A 113 -15.06 1.74 14.94
N LYS A 114 -15.22 2.89 15.62
CA LYS A 114 -15.46 2.95 17.07
C LYS A 114 -16.75 2.27 17.49
N ILE A 115 -17.81 2.32 16.67
CA ILE A 115 -19.10 1.71 16.99
C ILE A 115 -19.05 0.19 16.76
N LEU A 116 -18.33 -0.25 15.72
CA LEU A 116 -18.27 -1.66 15.30
C LEU A 116 -17.13 -2.42 15.99
N ASN A 117 -16.20 -1.71 16.60
CA ASN A 117 -15.08 -2.33 17.28
C ASN A 117 -15.56 -2.96 18.57
N ILE A 118 -15.91 -4.17 18.43
CA ILE A 118 -16.42 -5.06 19.47
C ILE A 118 -15.25 -5.67 20.24
#